data_6b768d0ed90f40f2f7859a36e45fb23c
#
_entry.id   6b768d0ed90f40f2f7859a36e45fb23c
#
_cell.length_a   1.000
_cell.length_b   1.000
_cell.length_c   1.000
_cell.angle_alpha   90.00
_cell.angle_beta   90.00
_cell.angle_gamma   90.00
#
_symmetry.space_group_name_H-M   'P 1'
#
loop_
_entity.id
_entity.type
_entity.pdbx_description
1 polymer ?
#
loop_
_entity_poly.entity_id
_entity_poly.type
_entity_poly.pdbx_seq_one_letter_code
_entity_poly.pdbx_strand_id
1 'polypeptide(L)'
;AASDVYKRQDCCLYIIRQRFGSVVANQIARRMIVPPHREGGQAQFIAQPVPKDTRDGRINCLIDYLQQHITEQHSLDSLAEVVSMSRRTLTRHFVNATGMSVANWLTAERLRRSQILLEAGNMPIERVAELVGFNSAVTWRQQFKARFGVSPAEWRKTFRLHA
;
A
#
# COMPACT_ATOMS: atom_id res chain seq x y z
N ALA A 1 -4.31 27.85 -18.19
CA ALA A 1 -5.35 27.03 -17.57
C ALA A 1 -4.81 25.88 -16.72
N ALA A 2 -3.83 25.06 -17.19
CA ALA A 2 -3.29 23.95 -16.38
C ALA A 2 -2.50 24.44 -15.14
N SER A 3 -1.71 25.51 -15.26
CA SER A 3 -0.90 26.04 -14.16
C SER A 3 -1.74 26.56 -12.98
N ASP A 4 -2.96 27.03 -13.21
CA ASP A 4 -3.84 27.56 -12.15
C ASP A 4 -4.51 26.43 -11.34
N VAL A 5 -4.75 25.29 -11.95
CA VAL A 5 -5.27 24.10 -11.25
C VAL A 5 -4.23 23.56 -10.28
N TYR A 6 -2.96 23.44 -10.69
CA TYR A 6 -1.88 22.98 -9.81
C TYR A 6 -1.65 23.93 -8.63
N LYS A 7 -1.65 25.25 -8.85
CA LYS A 7 -1.50 26.22 -7.77
C LYS A 7 -2.62 26.16 -6.74
N ARG A 8 -3.87 25.90 -7.18
CA ARG A 8 -5.02 25.73 -6.27
C ARG A 8 -4.91 24.43 -5.46
N GLN A 9 -4.45 23.35 -6.09
CA GLN A 9 -4.23 22.07 -5.40
C GLN A 9 -3.13 22.17 -4.36
N ASP A 10 -2.02 22.84 -4.66
CA ASP A 10 -0.93 23.08 -3.72
C ASP A 10 -1.38 23.91 -2.52
N CYS A 11 -2.19 24.94 -2.74
CA CYS A 11 -2.77 25.75 -1.67
C CYS A 11 -3.69 24.94 -0.76
N CYS A 12 -4.56 24.11 -1.33
CA CYS A 12 -5.45 23.22 -0.55
C CYS A 12 -4.65 22.21 0.27
N LEU A 13 -3.63 21.60 -0.31
CA LEU A 13 -2.75 20.65 0.40
C LEU A 13 -1.95 21.35 1.51
N TYR A 14 -1.53 22.58 1.30
CA TYR A 14 -0.88 23.39 2.34
C TYR A 14 -1.81 23.64 3.53
N ILE A 15 -3.05 24.06 3.29
CA ILE A 15 -4.05 24.29 4.34
C ILE A 15 -4.36 22.99 5.10
N ILE A 16 -4.52 21.88 4.38
CA ILE A 16 -4.76 20.57 4.99
C ILE A 16 -3.57 20.16 5.86
N ARG A 17 -2.34 20.39 5.41
CA ARG A 17 -1.13 20.12 6.18
C ARG A 17 -1.08 20.92 7.47
N GLN A 18 -1.46 22.22 7.44
CA GLN A 18 -1.50 23.08 8.62
C GLN A 18 -2.58 22.65 9.63
N ARG A 19 -3.74 22.20 9.16
CA ARG A 19 -4.88 21.88 10.05
C ARG A 19 -4.92 20.41 10.52
N PHE A 20 -4.50 19.48 9.68
CA PHE A 20 -4.68 18.04 9.91
C PHE A 20 -3.36 17.25 9.92
N GLY A 21 -2.24 17.95 9.78
CA GLY A 21 -0.91 17.35 9.76
C GLY A 21 -0.51 16.76 8.41
N SER A 22 0.78 16.47 8.30
CA SER A 22 1.40 16.03 7.05
C SER A 22 0.94 14.64 6.60
N VAL A 23 0.59 13.75 7.53
CA VAL A 23 0.12 12.40 7.20
C VAL A 23 -1.19 12.46 6.41
N VAL A 24 -2.15 13.27 6.86
CA VAL A 24 -3.45 13.45 6.19
C VAL A 24 -3.26 14.16 4.86
N ALA A 25 -2.43 15.21 4.80
CA ALA A 25 -2.13 15.92 3.56
C ALA A 25 -1.50 14.98 2.51
N ASN A 26 -0.57 14.13 2.91
CA ASN A 26 0.04 13.15 2.02
C ASN A 26 -0.95 12.07 1.54
N GLN A 27 -1.87 11.61 2.40
CA GLN A 27 -2.92 10.69 1.99
C GLN A 27 -3.84 11.30 0.92
N ILE A 28 -4.19 12.58 1.07
CA ILE A 28 -5.00 13.32 0.11
C ILE A 28 -4.22 13.55 -1.18
N ALA A 29 -2.96 14.00 -1.09
CA ALA A 29 -2.09 14.19 -2.24
C ALA A 29 -1.95 12.93 -3.09
N ARG A 30 -1.81 11.76 -2.47
CA ARG A 30 -1.76 10.46 -3.16
C ARG A 30 -3.02 10.14 -3.95
N ARG A 31 -4.20 10.54 -3.44
CA ARG A 31 -5.48 10.37 -4.14
C ARG A 31 -5.65 11.36 -5.28
N MET A 32 -5.04 12.53 -5.19
CA MET A 32 -5.12 13.59 -6.21
C MET A 32 -4.10 13.42 -7.34
N ILE A 33 -2.99 12.72 -7.12
CA ILE A 33 -2.01 12.38 -8.15
C ILE A 33 -2.55 11.20 -8.96
N VAL A 34 -3.52 11.50 -9.80
CA VAL A 34 -3.89 10.64 -10.93
C VAL A 34 -2.86 10.93 -12.02
N PRO A 35 -2.05 9.96 -12.49
CA PRO A 35 -1.14 10.21 -13.60
C PRO A 35 -1.95 10.69 -14.82
N PRO A 36 -1.59 11.82 -15.46
CA PRO A 36 -2.35 12.39 -16.57
C PRO A 36 -2.03 11.69 -17.90
N HIS A 37 -1.92 10.38 -17.96
CA HIS A 37 -1.76 9.70 -19.25
C HIS A 37 -2.62 8.45 -19.31
N ARG A 38 -3.71 8.63 -20.05
CA ARG A 38 -4.54 7.55 -20.57
C ARG A 38 -4.02 7.13 -21.93
N GLU A 39 -3.41 5.95 -22.01
CA GLU A 39 -3.45 5.14 -23.21
C GLU A 39 -3.75 3.70 -22.82
N GLY A 40 -4.93 3.24 -23.25
CA GLY A 40 -5.29 1.85 -23.48
C GLY A 40 -5.05 0.84 -22.38
N GLY A 41 -5.80 0.91 -21.26
CA GLY A 41 -5.81 -0.12 -20.24
C GLY A 41 -6.30 0.45 -18.93
N GLN A 42 -7.57 0.30 -18.64
CA GLN A 42 -8.19 0.77 -17.39
C GLN A 42 -7.70 -0.06 -16.20
N ALA A 43 -6.52 0.22 -15.68
CA ALA A 43 -6.25 0.01 -14.28
C ALA A 43 -6.51 1.35 -13.58
N GLN A 44 -7.72 1.57 -13.13
CA GLN A 44 -7.98 2.60 -12.15
C GLN A 44 -7.09 2.29 -10.94
N PHE A 45 -6.11 3.15 -10.69
CA PHE A 45 -5.42 3.22 -9.41
C PHE A 45 -6.37 3.83 -8.36
N ILE A 46 -7.48 3.18 -8.14
CA ILE A 46 -8.17 3.27 -6.88
C ILE A 46 -7.18 2.57 -5.95
N ALA A 47 -6.57 3.31 -5.03
CA ALA A 47 -6.05 2.71 -3.82
C ALA A 47 -7.27 2.04 -3.18
N GLN A 48 -7.54 0.79 -3.57
CA GLN A 48 -8.55 0.01 -2.86
C GLN A 48 -8.03 -0.03 -1.43
N PRO A 49 -8.79 0.54 -0.48
CA PRO A 49 -8.42 0.39 0.90
C PRO A 49 -8.26 -1.11 1.11
N VAL A 50 -7.10 -1.51 1.56
CA VAL A 50 -6.88 -2.91 1.95
C VAL A 50 -7.93 -3.16 3.02
N PRO A 51 -8.92 -4.05 2.80
CA PRO A 51 -9.98 -4.25 3.76
C PRO A 51 -9.36 -4.68 5.08
N LYS A 52 -9.57 -3.88 6.11
CA LYS A 52 -9.07 -4.17 7.47
C LYS A 52 -10.12 -4.89 8.28
N ASP A 53 -11.36 -4.84 7.83
CA ASP A 53 -12.48 -5.47 8.52
C ASP A 53 -13.44 -6.07 7.51
N THR A 54 -13.90 -7.28 7.78
CA THR A 54 -14.82 -8.03 6.94
C THR A 54 -15.95 -8.58 7.80
N ARG A 55 -17.01 -9.10 7.18
CA ARG A 55 -18.11 -9.78 7.89
C ARG A 55 -17.71 -11.19 8.37
N ASP A 56 -16.58 -11.74 7.94
CA ASP A 56 -16.09 -13.06 8.37
C ASP A 56 -15.04 -12.86 9.48
N GLY A 57 -15.40 -13.14 10.72
CA GLY A 57 -14.53 -12.96 11.90
C GLY A 57 -13.23 -13.76 11.82
N ARG A 58 -13.22 -14.95 11.16
CA ARG A 58 -11.99 -15.73 10.99
C ARG A 58 -11.04 -15.09 10.00
N ILE A 59 -11.57 -14.47 8.94
CA ILE A 59 -10.76 -13.72 7.99
C ILE A 59 -10.20 -12.46 8.65
N ASN A 60 -10.95 -11.78 9.53
CA ASN A 60 -10.42 -10.66 10.30
C ASN A 60 -9.27 -11.09 11.22
N CYS A 61 -9.40 -12.21 11.93
CA CYS A 61 -8.30 -12.76 12.72
C CYS A 61 -7.05 -13.06 11.86
N LEU A 62 -7.25 -13.58 10.65
CA LEU A 62 -6.14 -13.81 9.73
C LEU A 62 -5.50 -12.52 9.25
N ILE A 63 -6.29 -11.50 8.95
CA ILE A 63 -5.79 -10.18 8.56
C ILE A 63 -4.94 -9.57 9.69
N ASP A 64 -5.42 -9.63 10.92
CA ASP A 64 -4.68 -9.14 12.10
C ASP A 64 -3.38 -9.92 12.29
N TYR A 65 -3.42 -11.24 12.16
CA TYR A 65 -2.24 -12.09 12.21
C TYR A 65 -1.21 -11.70 11.13
N LEU A 66 -1.64 -11.57 9.87
CA LEU A 66 -0.77 -11.15 8.76
C LEU A 66 -0.18 -9.74 8.96
N GLN A 67 -0.92 -8.84 9.58
CA GLN A 67 -0.43 -7.49 9.89
C GLN A 67 0.65 -7.49 10.97
N GLN A 68 0.53 -8.35 11.96
CA GLN A 68 1.52 -8.51 13.02
C GLN A 68 2.79 -9.22 12.52
N HIS A 69 2.64 -10.17 11.58
CA HIS A 69 3.72 -11.00 11.04
C HIS A 69 4.06 -10.65 9.59
N ILE A 70 3.97 -9.36 9.23
CA ILE A 70 4.07 -8.88 7.84
C ILE A 70 5.42 -9.20 7.17
N THR A 71 6.49 -9.25 7.96
CA THR A 71 7.86 -9.52 7.48
C THR A 71 8.15 -10.99 7.26
N GLU A 72 7.32 -11.86 7.82
CA GLU A 72 7.52 -13.31 7.75
C GLU A 72 7.08 -13.88 6.40
N GLN A 73 7.63 -15.05 6.07
CA GLN A 73 7.18 -15.83 4.92
C GLN A 73 6.03 -16.73 5.34
N HIS A 74 4.94 -16.67 4.60
CA HIS A 74 3.74 -17.43 4.89
C HIS A 74 3.44 -18.43 3.76
N SER A 75 3.11 -19.66 4.11
CA SER A 75 2.50 -20.62 3.21
C SER A 75 0.98 -20.62 3.38
N LEU A 76 0.25 -21.02 2.32
CA LEU A 76 -1.21 -21.16 2.45
C LEU A 76 -1.60 -22.23 3.45
N ASP A 77 -0.76 -23.25 3.67
CA ASP A 77 -1.03 -24.31 4.63
C ASP A 77 -0.92 -23.77 6.05
N SER A 78 0.17 -23.07 6.39
CA SER A 78 0.34 -22.47 7.72
C SER A 78 -0.78 -21.45 8.04
N LEU A 79 -1.18 -20.65 7.06
CA LEU A 79 -2.27 -19.68 7.25
C LEU A 79 -3.65 -20.35 7.40
N ALA A 80 -3.87 -21.46 6.73
CA ALA A 80 -5.09 -22.26 6.87
C ALA A 80 -5.21 -22.88 8.27
N GLU A 81 -4.09 -23.31 8.85
CA GLU A 81 -4.01 -23.81 10.22
C GLU A 81 -4.36 -22.71 11.24
N VAL A 82 -3.84 -21.49 11.07
CA VAL A 82 -4.12 -20.33 11.96
C VAL A 82 -5.63 -20.11 12.12
N VAL A 83 -6.42 -20.30 11.06
CA VAL A 83 -7.87 -20.08 11.07
C VAL A 83 -8.69 -21.35 11.08
N SER A 84 -8.04 -22.53 11.27
CA SER A 84 -8.69 -23.85 11.29
C SER A 84 -9.56 -24.10 10.07
N MET A 85 -9.04 -23.80 8.88
CA MET A 85 -9.69 -24.02 7.59
C MET A 85 -8.84 -24.90 6.68
N SER A 86 -9.48 -25.53 5.67
CA SER A 86 -8.72 -26.08 4.55
C SER A 86 -8.21 -24.96 3.63
N ARG A 87 -7.12 -25.19 2.89
CA ARG A 87 -6.58 -24.22 1.89
C ARG A 87 -7.66 -23.73 0.93
N ARG A 88 -8.50 -24.64 0.41
CA ARG A 88 -9.58 -24.31 -0.51
C ARG A 88 -10.61 -23.39 0.13
N THR A 89 -10.99 -23.67 1.37
CA THR A 89 -11.95 -22.88 2.13
C THR A 89 -11.37 -21.51 2.43
N LEU A 90 -10.14 -21.44 2.94
CA LEU A 90 -9.43 -20.19 3.20
C LEU A 90 -9.37 -19.30 1.94
N THR A 91 -8.88 -19.85 0.82
CA THR A 91 -8.72 -19.08 -0.42
C THR A 91 -10.06 -18.49 -0.87
N ARG A 92 -11.12 -19.29 -0.87
CA ARG A 92 -12.46 -18.82 -1.25
C ARG A 92 -13.01 -17.74 -0.31
N HIS A 93 -12.92 -17.96 1.01
CA HIS A 93 -13.41 -17.00 2.01
C HIS A 93 -12.62 -15.71 1.96
N PHE A 94 -11.30 -15.79 1.83
CA PHE A 94 -10.44 -14.61 1.77
C PHE A 94 -10.73 -13.76 0.53
N VAL A 95 -10.85 -14.38 -0.66
CA VAL A 95 -11.22 -13.68 -1.89
C VAL A 95 -12.62 -13.07 -1.79
N ASN A 96 -13.59 -13.79 -1.25
CA ASN A 96 -14.95 -13.26 -1.07
C ASN A 96 -14.99 -12.07 -0.11
N ALA A 97 -14.16 -12.10 0.94
CA ALA A 97 -14.14 -11.06 1.96
C ALA A 97 -13.33 -9.83 1.54
N THR A 98 -12.21 -10.02 0.82
CA THR A 98 -11.25 -8.95 0.51
C THR A 98 -11.20 -8.56 -0.97
N GLY A 99 -11.79 -9.36 -1.85
CA GLY A 99 -11.71 -9.17 -3.31
C GLY A 99 -10.37 -9.58 -3.93
N MET A 100 -9.43 -10.13 -3.16
CA MET A 100 -8.10 -10.50 -3.66
C MET A 100 -7.54 -11.76 -2.99
N SER A 101 -6.52 -12.37 -3.60
CA SER A 101 -5.83 -13.50 -2.97
C SER A 101 -5.01 -13.05 -1.75
N VAL A 102 -4.72 -13.98 -0.83
CA VAL A 102 -3.87 -13.71 0.35
C VAL A 102 -2.51 -13.16 -0.06
N ALA A 103 -1.87 -13.72 -1.09
CA ALA A 103 -0.58 -13.27 -1.58
C ALA A 103 -0.63 -11.83 -2.12
N ASN A 104 -1.67 -11.49 -2.89
CA ASN A 104 -1.85 -10.14 -3.41
C ASN A 104 -2.15 -9.15 -2.29
N TRP A 105 -2.95 -9.54 -1.32
CA TRP A 105 -3.25 -8.73 -0.14
C TRP A 105 -1.98 -8.44 0.66
N LEU A 106 -1.18 -9.47 0.95
CA LEU A 106 0.08 -9.33 1.68
C LEU A 106 1.06 -8.41 0.95
N THR A 107 1.21 -8.60 -0.36
CA THR A 107 2.03 -7.73 -1.20
C THR A 107 1.54 -6.28 -1.17
N ALA A 108 0.25 -6.06 -1.30
CA ALA A 108 -0.35 -4.72 -1.26
C ALA A 108 -0.11 -4.03 0.09
N GLU A 109 -0.24 -4.76 1.20
CA GLU A 109 0.00 -4.24 2.54
C GLU A 109 1.48 -3.93 2.79
N ARG A 110 2.40 -4.80 2.33
CA ARG A 110 3.85 -4.54 2.36
C ARG A 110 4.22 -3.27 1.58
N LEU A 111 3.66 -3.11 0.39
CA LEU A 111 3.88 -1.91 -0.43
C LEU A 111 3.31 -0.66 0.24
N ARG A 112 2.14 -0.75 0.85
CA ARG A 112 1.55 0.36 1.62
C ARG A 112 2.43 0.76 2.81
N ARG A 113 2.97 -0.19 3.56
CA ARG A 113 3.91 0.09 4.67
C ARG A 113 5.21 0.71 4.16
N SER A 114 5.70 0.27 3.01
CA SER A 114 6.91 0.85 2.42
C SER A 114 6.75 2.33 2.05
N GLN A 115 5.56 2.77 1.63
CA GLN A 115 5.28 4.20 1.41
C GLN A 115 5.48 5.01 2.70
N ILE A 116 4.93 4.53 3.82
CA ILE A 116 5.05 5.21 5.11
C ILE A 116 6.53 5.34 5.52
N LEU A 117 7.32 4.27 5.36
CA LEU A 117 8.73 4.29 5.68
C LEU A 117 9.56 5.20 4.76
N LEU A 118 9.19 5.27 3.47
CA LEU A 118 9.84 6.16 2.52
C LEU A 118 9.58 7.64 2.84
N GLU A 119 8.40 7.96 3.37
CA GLU A 119 8.01 9.33 3.71
C GLU A 119 8.57 9.79 5.05
N ALA A 120 8.66 8.87 6.01
CA ALA A 120 9.04 9.20 7.40
C ALA A 120 10.54 9.44 7.62
N GLY A 121 11.43 9.01 6.68
CA GLY A 121 12.86 9.08 6.99
C GLY A 121 13.83 8.93 5.83
N ASN A 122 15.14 8.91 6.20
CA ASN A 122 16.30 8.79 5.32
C ASN A 122 16.87 7.37 5.23
N MET A 123 16.14 6.40 5.72
CA MET A 123 16.61 5.01 5.69
C MET A 123 17.01 4.59 4.26
N PRO A 124 18.10 3.81 4.08
CA PRO A 124 18.45 3.27 2.78
C PRO A 124 17.27 2.55 2.13
N ILE A 125 17.11 2.74 0.82
CA ILE A 125 15.95 2.20 0.07
C ILE A 125 15.91 0.66 0.17
N GLU A 126 17.06 0.02 0.16
CA GLU A 126 17.21 -1.43 0.30
C GLU A 126 16.71 -1.91 1.67
N ARG A 127 17.00 -1.14 2.71
CA ARG A 127 16.58 -1.47 4.08
C ARG A 127 15.05 -1.40 4.23
N VAL A 128 14.40 -0.49 3.51
CA VAL A 128 12.92 -0.41 3.49
C VAL A 128 12.33 -1.72 2.95
N ALA A 129 12.88 -2.28 1.87
CA ALA A 129 12.41 -3.54 1.31
C ALA A 129 12.46 -4.69 2.33
N GLU A 130 13.55 -4.81 3.06
CA GLU A 130 13.72 -5.83 4.12
C GLU A 130 12.71 -5.65 5.25
N LEU A 131 12.57 -4.41 5.75
CA LEU A 131 11.67 -4.09 6.86
C LEU A 131 10.19 -4.32 6.58
N VAL A 132 9.81 -4.34 5.30
CA VAL A 132 8.43 -4.67 4.92
C VAL A 132 8.28 -6.12 4.46
N GLY A 133 9.32 -6.94 4.54
CA GLY A 133 9.26 -8.39 4.31
C GLY A 133 9.46 -8.84 2.87
N PHE A 134 10.11 -8.01 2.02
CA PHE A 134 10.56 -8.45 0.70
C PHE A 134 11.95 -9.10 0.78
N ASN A 135 12.09 -10.30 0.23
CA ASN A 135 13.37 -11.01 0.15
C ASN A 135 14.35 -10.40 -0.86
N SER A 136 13.83 -9.58 -1.79
CA SER A 136 14.60 -8.95 -2.86
C SER A 136 14.17 -7.51 -3.05
N ALA A 137 15.13 -6.60 -2.91
CA ALA A 137 14.92 -5.18 -3.19
C ALA A 137 14.58 -4.92 -4.67
N VAL A 138 15.06 -5.77 -5.58
CA VAL A 138 14.74 -5.70 -7.02
C VAL A 138 13.25 -5.99 -7.24
N THR A 139 12.76 -7.10 -6.70
CA THR A 139 11.34 -7.48 -6.79
C THR A 139 10.45 -6.41 -6.17
N TRP A 140 10.83 -5.90 -5.00
CA TRP A 140 10.10 -4.82 -4.35
C TRP A 140 10.02 -3.57 -5.22
N ARG A 141 11.14 -3.10 -5.79
CA ARG A 141 11.15 -1.91 -6.68
C ARG A 141 10.25 -2.09 -7.90
N GLN A 142 10.28 -3.29 -8.51
CA GLN A 142 9.43 -3.60 -9.67
C GLN A 142 7.95 -3.56 -9.29
N GLN A 143 7.56 -4.20 -8.18
CA GLN A 143 6.18 -4.21 -7.71
C GLN A 143 5.72 -2.84 -7.24
N PHE A 144 6.59 -2.09 -6.57
CA PHE A 144 6.32 -0.71 -6.16
C PHE A 144 6.03 0.18 -7.38
N LYS A 145 6.91 0.14 -8.38
CA LYS A 145 6.74 0.90 -9.62
C LYS A 145 5.49 0.47 -10.39
N ALA A 146 5.23 -0.83 -10.49
CA ALA A 146 4.01 -1.35 -11.13
C ALA A 146 2.74 -0.86 -10.44
N ARG A 147 2.75 -0.76 -9.10
CA ARG A 147 1.57 -0.34 -8.35
C ARG A 147 1.38 1.17 -8.27
N PHE A 148 2.46 1.94 -8.16
CA PHE A 148 2.39 3.39 -7.89
C PHE A 148 2.85 4.26 -9.07
N GLY A 149 3.29 3.66 -10.17
CA GLY A 149 3.70 4.35 -11.38
C GLY A 149 5.09 5.01 -11.30
N VAL A 150 5.68 5.11 -10.11
CA VAL A 150 6.98 5.75 -9.86
C VAL A 150 7.89 4.87 -9.03
N SER A 151 9.19 5.10 -9.08
CA SER A 151 10.15 4.36 -8.28
C SER A 151 10.08 4.76 -6.78
N PRO A 152 10.54 3.90 -5.86
CA PRO A 152 10.63 4.26 -4.43
C PRO A 152 11.45 5.53 -4.16
N ALA A 153 12.51 5.76 -4.95
CA ALA A 153 13.35 6.96 -4.83
C ALA A 153 12.61 8.23 -5.25
N GLU A 154 11.88 8.17 -6.36
CA GLU A 154 11.02 9.27 -6.82
C GLU A 154 9.88 9.53 -5.83
N TRP A 155 9.26 8.47 -5.30
CA TRP A 155 8.25 8.58 -4.25
C TRP A 155 8.78 9.34 -3.04
N ARG A 156 9.94 8.92 -2.51
CA ARG A 156 10.60 9.59 -1.39
C ARG A 156 10.87 11.06 -1.68
N LYS A 157 11.42 11.39 -2.85
CA LYS A 157 11.70 12.77 -3.25
C LYS A 157 10.45 13.64 -3.26
N THR A 158 9.31 13.09 -3.69
CA THR A 158 8.05 13.81 -3.82
C THR A 158 7.32 13.98 -2.48
N PHE A 159 7.32 12.94 -1.64
CA PHE A 159 6.47 12.88 -0.44
C PHE A 159 7.23 12.95 0.88
N ARG A 160 8.55 13.08 0.84
CA ARG A 160 9.34 13.20 2.06
C ARG A 160 8.90 14.42 2.87
N LEU A 161 8.68 14.19 4.16
CA LEU A 161 8.47 15.26 5.12
C LEU A 161 9.77 16.04 5.25
N HIS A 162 9.79 17.28 4.76
CA HIS A 162 10.86 18.19 5.11
C HIS A 162 10.61 18.62 6.54
N ALA A 163 11.49 18.20 7.44
CA ALA A 163 11.52 18.65 8.81
C ALA A 163 11.97 20.12 8.88
#